data_8b864102651415f303d3907de1e538e9
#
_entry.id   8b864102651415f303d3907de1e538e9
#
_cell.length_a   1.000
_cell.length_b   1.000
_cell.length_c   1.000
_cell.angle_alpha   90.00
_cell.angle_beta   90.00
_cell.angle_gamma   90.00
#
_symmetry.space_group_name_H-M   'P 1'
#
loop_
_entity.id
_entity.type
_entity.pdbx_description
1 polymer ?
#
loop_
_entity_poly.entity_id
_entity_poly.type
_entity_poly.pdbx_seq_one_letter_code
_entity_poly.pdbx_strand_id
1 'polypeptide(L)'
;MQDFVAPLGIKNPITGKTYSTFKDMNKGFSLSYWKGIHPKVDVAIKANASFRDYRAKRTGLTQKTEIGLELEPTINLRPFPDAALLNPFLTVGIGGGLYTDKFGAYVPAGLGLQVNFNSITYMFVQAQYRWDITKKTAVGDNLFYSIGLAQNIGKEKPVVVPPPPPPVVELPKDRDNDGVLDVDDKCPDVPGLASLAGCPDRDGDGITDAEDKC
;
A
#
# COMPACT_ATOMS: atom_id res chain seq x y z
N MET A 1 2.86 -38.33 -2.49
CA MET A 1 3.25 -37.02 -3.01
C MET A 1 1.99 -36.41 -3.60
N GLN A 2 1.35 -35.56 -2.86
CA GLN A 2 0.16 -34.85 -3.36
C GLN A 2 0.60 -33.43 -3.66
N ASP A 3 0.77 -33.14 -4.94
CA ASP A 3 1.05 -31.81 -5.41
C ASP A 3 -0.25 -31.00 -5.31
N PHE A 4 -0.19 -29.88 -4.59
CA PHE A 4 -1.31 -28.96 -4.47
C PHE A 4 -1.42 -28.12 -5.74
N VAL A 5 -2.43 -28.24 -6.39
CA VAL A 5 -3.47 -27.52 -7.12
C VAL A 5 -3.10 -26.31 -7.96
N ALA A 6 -3.36 -26.41 -9.25
CA ALA A 6 -3.77 -25.29 -10.07
C ALA A 6 -5.19 -25.53 -10.62
N PRO A 7 -6.11 -24.59 -10.52
CA PRO A 7 -7.49 -24.75 -10.95
C PRO A 7 -7.70 -24.83 -12.46
N LEU A 8 -6.66 -24.69 -13.26
CA LEU A 8 -6.73 -24.51 -14.72
C LEU A 8 -5.99 -25.59 -15.53
N GLY A 9 -5.70 -26.75 -14.96
CA GLY A 9 -4.94 -27.78 -15.67
C GLY A 9 -3.50 -27.37 -16.01
N ILE A 10 -2.97 -26.38 -15.32
CA ILE A 10 -1.62 -25.88 -15.48
C ILE A 10 -0.65 -26.97 -15.03
N LYS A 11 0.34 -27.26 -15.85
CA LYS A 11 1.40 -28.21 -15.50
C LYS A 11 2.50 -27.49 -14.73
N ASN A 12 3.04 -28.16 -13.73
CA ASN A 12 4.24 -27.69 -13.04
C ASN A 12 5.38 -27.58 -14.09
N PRO A 13 5.97 -26.39 -14.29
CA PRO A 13 7.00 -26.18 -15.31
C PRO A 13 8.28 -27.00 -15.06
N ILE A 14 8.52 -27.43 -13.81
CA ILE A 14 9.72 -28.18 -13.42
C ILE A 14 9.48 -29.69 -13.49
N THR A 15 8.31 -30.16 -13.03
CA THR A 15 8.04 -31.60 -12.92
C THR A 15 7.14 -32.14 -14.02
N GLY A 16 6.52 -31.29 -14.85
CA GLY A 16 5.60 -31.66 -15.91
C GLY A 16 4.26 -32.26 -15.45
N LYS A 17 4.06 -32.41 -14.14
CA LYS A 17 2.84 -32.97 -13.56
C LYS A 17 1.72 -31.93 -13.52
N THR A 18 0.48 -32.38 -13.77
CA THR A 18 -0.71 -31.54 -13.66
C THR A 18 -1.04 -31.31 -12.18
N TYR A 19 -1.26 -30.07 -11.81
CA TYR A 19 -1.77 -29.73 -10.49
C TYR A 19 -3.21 -30.20 -10.34
N SER A 20 -3.61 -30.60 -9.12
CA SER A 20 -4.96 -31.08 -8.84
C SER A 20 -6.01 -29.96 -8.83
N THR A 21 -7.28 -30.31 -8.81
CA THR A 21 -8.39 -29.34 -8.87
C THR A 21 -8.67 -28.71 -7.51
N PHE A 22 -9.36 -27.56 -7.46
CA PHE A 22 -9.80 -26.92 -6.21
C PHE A 22 -10.55 -27.88 -5.26
N LYS A 23 -11.21 -28.88 -5.81
CA LYS A 23 -11.96 -29.87 -5.04
C LYS A 23 -11.05 -30.72 -4.13
N ASP A 24 -9.80 -30.86 -4.50
CA ASP A 24 -8.82 -31.68 -3.79
C ASP A 24 -7.89 -30.84 -2.90
N MET A 25 -8.17 -29.53 -2.73
CA MET A 25 -7.39 -28.65 -1.86
C MET A 25 -7.63 -28.98 -0.39
N ASN A 26 -6.55 -29.01 0.37
CA ASN A 26 -6.65 -29.01 1.83
C ASN A 26 -7.13 -27.63 2.30
N LYS A 27 -8.01 -27.65 3.27
CA LYS A 27 -8.58 -26.45 3.87
C LYS A 27 -7.81 -26.10 5.13
N GLY A 28 -7.77 -24.83 5.47
CA GLY A 28 -7.11 -24.37 6.68
C GLY A 28 -7.58 -22.99 7.10
N PHE A 29 -7.16 -22.59 8.28
CA PHE A 29 -7.37 -21.27 8.83
C PHE A 29 -6.01 -20.62 9.06
N SER A 30 -5.95 -19.32 8.89
CA SER A 30 -4.75 -18.53 9.13
C SER A 30 -5.06 -17.33 10.00
N LEU A 31 -4.20 -17.07 10.96
CA LEU A 31 -4.15 -15.81 11.70
C LEU A 31 -2.84 -15.13 11.36
N SER A 32 -2.89 -13.86 10.99
CA SER A 32 -1.69 -13.10 10.65
C SER A 32 -1.65 -11.74 11.33
N TYR A 33 -0.46 -11.35 11.74
CA TYR A 33 -0.16 -10.02 12.24
C TYR A 33 0.78 -9.33 11.26
N TRP A 34 0.41 -8.13 10.82
CA TRP A 34 1.17 -7.32 9.86
C TRP A 34 1.62 -6.04 10.52
N LYS A 35 2.87 -5.65 10.28
CA LYS A 35 3.43 -4.39 10.77
C LYS A 35 4.17 -3.69 9.64
N GLY A 36 3.70 -2.49 9.28
CA GLY A 36 4.42 -1.60 8.38
C GLY A 36 5.72 -1.11 9.03
N ILE A 37 6.84 -1.36 8.39
CA ILE A 37 8.17 -0.86 8.81
C ILE A 37 8.63 0.27 7.89
N HIS A 38 8.08 0.36 6.69
CA HIS A 38 8.33 1.40 5.70
C HIS A 38 7.06 1.60 4.87
N PRO A 39 6.80 2.76 4.25
CA PRO A 39 5.60 2.99 3.42
C PRO A 39 5.35 1.95 2.32
N LYS A 40 6.39 1.23 1.90
CA LYS A 40 6.33 0.19 0.85
C LYS A 40 6.70 -1.20 1.35
N VAL A 41 6.98 -1.38 2.65
CA VAL A 41 7.47 -2.65 3.20
C VAL A 41 6.76 -2.98 4.49
N ASP A 42 6.12 -4.15 4.52
CA ASP A 42 5.57 -4.72 5.73
C ASP A 42 6.29 -6.00 6.12
N VAL A 43 6.37 -6.25 7.41
CA VAL A 43 6.67 -7.58 7.94
C VAL A 43 5.39 -8.21 8.45
N ALA A 44 5.24 -9.50 8.25
CA ALA A 44 4.10 -10.25 8.74
C ALA A 44 4.55 -11.55 9.39
N ILE A 45 3.79 -11.97 10.39
CA ILE A 45 3.88 -13.32 10.96
C ILE A 45 2.52 -13.96 10.77
N LYS A 46 2.48 -15.12 10.14
CA LYS A 46 1.29 -15.87 9.83
C LYS A 46 1.33 -17.22 10.53
N ALA A 47 0.33 -17.52 11.33
CA ALA A 47 0.09 -18.83 11.92
C ALA A 47 -1.01 -19.53 11.11
N ASN A 48 -0.72 -20.70 10.56
CA ASN A 48 -1.64 -21.47 9.75
C ASN A 48 -1.97 -22.80 10.47
N ALA A 49 -3.23 -23.18 10.43
CA ALA A 49 -3.71 -24.51 10.79
C ALA A 49 -4.34 -25.15 9.55
N SER A 50 -3.75 -26.22 9.05
CA SER A 50 -4.21 -26.92 7.85
C SER A 50 -4.77 -28.30 8.19
N PHE A 51 -5.88 -28.66 7.56
CA PHE A 51 -6.49 -29.99 7.72
C PHE A 51 -6.15 -30.79 6.46
N ARG A 52 -5.40 -31.86 6.63
CA ARG A 52 -4.91 -32.70 5.53
C ARG A 52 -5.62 -34.04 5.54
N ASP A 53 -6.24 -34.35 4.43
CA ASP A 53 -6.84 -35.66 4.21
C ASP A 53 -5.81 -36.58 3.54
N TYR A 54 -5.24 -37.50 4.29
CA TYR A 54 -4.36 -38.52 3.75
C TYR A 54 -5.19 -39.64 3.12
N ARG A 55 -5.28 -39.66 1.79
CA ARG A 55 -5.74 -40.87 1.08
C ARG A 55 -4.57 -41.84 0.99
N ALA A 56 -4.55 -42.82 1.87
CA ALA A 56 -3.69 -43.98 1.71
C ALA A 56 -4.11 -44.74 0.45
N LYS A 57 -3.46 -44.49 -0.66
CA LYS A 57 -3.75 -45.03 -2.00
C LYS A 57 -3.66 -46.55 -2.12
N ARG A 58 -3.35 -47.29 -1.07
CA ARG A 58 -2.98 -48.72 -1.20
C ARG A 58 -3.70 -49.72 -0.30
N THR A 59 -4.47 -49.33 0.68
CA THR A 59 -5.01 -50.29 1.65
C THR A 59 -6.41 -50.01 2.16
N GLY A 60 -7.31 -49.39 1.43
CA GLY A 60 -8.75 -49.37 1.81
C GLY A 60 -9.07 -48.88 3.24
N LEU A 61 -8.11 -48.36 3.98
CA LEU A 61 -8.21 -47.98 5.37
C LEU A 61 -8.43 -46.47 5.53
N THR A 62 -9.45 -46.16 6.29
CA THR A 62 -9.90 -44.91 6.89
C THR A 62 -9.06 -43.66 6.59
N GLN A 63 -9.75 -42.70 5.99
CA GLN A 63 -9.33 -41.32 5.86
C GLN A 63 -8.96 -40.77 7.27
N LYS A 64 -7.68 -40.52 7.52
CA LYS A 64 -7.22 -39.88 8.75
C LYS A 64 -6.95 -38.43 8.43
N THR A 65 -7.73 -37.54 9.00
CA THR A 65 -7.47 -36.10 8.93
C THR A 65 -6.34 -35.77 9.87
N GLU A 66 -5.26 -35.22 9.34
CA GLU A 66 -4.11 -34.75 10.12
C GLU A 66 -4.10 -33.24 10.18
N ILE A 67 -3.77 -32.69 11.36
CA ILE A 67 -3.65 -31.26 11.56
C ILE A 67 -2.18 -30.86 11.40
N GLY A 68 -1.91 -29.93 10.50
CA GLY A 68 -0.62 -29.27 10.39
C GLY A 68 -0.68 -27.87 11.00
N LEU A 69 0.26 -27.55 11.86
CA LEU A 69 0.42 -26.22 12.43
C LEU A 69 1.70 -25.61 11.87
N GLU A 70 1.60 -24.42 11.29
CA GLU A 70 2.69 -23.75 10.61
C GLU A 70 2.85 -22.33 11.14
N LEU A 71 4.09 -21.85 11.17
CA LEU A 71 4.44 -20.47 11.43
C LEU A 71 5.26 -19.93 10.25
N GLU A 72 4.87 -18.76 9.73
CA GLU A 72 5.41 -18.20 8.49
C GLU A 72 5.68 -16.70 8.65
N PRO A 73 6.88 -16.29 9.09
CA PRO A 73 7.33 -14.91 8.94
C PRO A 73 7.60 -14.57 7.48
N THR A 74 7.08 -13.43 7.04
CA THR A 74 7.21 -12.92 5.66
C THR A 74 7.51 -11.44 5.62
N ILE A 75 8.11 -11.01 4.53
CA ILE A 75 8.26 -9.62 4.12
C ILE A 75 7.35 -9.40 2.91
N ASN A 76 6.58 -8.33 2.95
CA ASN A 76 5.65 -7.95 1.89
C ASN A 76 6.08 -6.61 1.31
N LEU A 77 6.25 -6.55 0.01
CA LEU A 77 6.65 -5.36 -0.73
C LEU A 77 5.44 -4.82 -1.49
N ARG A 78 5.08 -3.56 -1.25
CA ARG A 78 3.92 -2.89 -1.85
C ARG A 78 4.39 -1.68 -2.65
N PRO A 79 3.94 -1.49 -3.91
CA PRO A 79 4.29 -0.31 -4.70
C PRO A 79 3.53 0.95 -4.27
N PHE A 80 2.30 0.80 -3.76
CA PHE A 80 1.41 1.91 -3.44
C PHE A 80 1.27 2.15 -1.93
N PRO A 81 0.88 3.38 -1.50
CA PRO A 81 0.61 3.68 -0.10
C PRO A 81 -0.67 3.01 0.41
N ASP A 82 -0.84 2.96 1.73
CA ASP A 82 -1.99 2.33 2.39
C ASP A 82 -3.35 2.92 1.99
N ALA A 83 -3.39 4.17 1.54
CA ALA A 83 -4.61 4.84 1.10
C ALA A 83 -5.11 4.35 -0.28
N ALA A 84 -4.30 3.62 -1.03
CA ALA A 84 -4.71 3.10 -2.34
C ALA A 84 -5.83 2.06 -2.18
N LEU A 85 -6.86 2.15 -3.02
CA LEU A 85 -7.98 1.20 -3.03
C LEU A 85 -7.49 -0.23 -3.31
N LEU A 86 -6.59 -0.37 -4.28
CA LEU A 86 -5.98 -1.65 -4.68
C LEU A 86 -4.47 -1.56 -4.49
N ASN A 87 -3.92 -2.48 -3.74
CA ASN A 87 -2.50 -2.53 -3.47
C ASN A 87 -1.96 -3.95 -3.72
N PRO A 88 -1.39 -4.22 -4.89
CA PRO A 88 -0.69 -5.47 -5.14
C PRO A 88 0.55 -5.56 -4.26
N PHE A 89 0.92 -6.75 -3.84
CA PHE A 89 2.13 -6.97 -3.06
C PHE A 89 2.85 -8.24 -3.45
N LEU A 90 4.18 -8.20 -3.31
CA LEU A 90 5.04 -9.36 -3.37
C LEU A 90 5.32 -9.83 -1.95
N THR A 91 5.29 -11.13 -1.73
CA THR A 91 5.62 -11.75 -0.45
C THR A 91 6.76 -12.72 -0.61
N VAL A 92 7.67 -12.72 0.34
CA VAL A 92 8.76 -13.69 0.47
C VAL A 92 9.03 -13.91 1.96
N GLY A 93 9.43 -15.11 2.33
CA GLY A 93 9.71 -15.41 3.74
C GLY A 93 10.32 -16.77 3.95
N ILE A 94 10.22 -17.20 5.17
CA ILE A 94 10.55 -18.57 5.60
C ILE A 94 9.34 -19.10 6.37
N GLY A 95 9.11 -20.39 6.28
CA GLY A 95 8.03 -21.04 7.01
C GLY A 95 8.48 -22.37 7.59
N GLY A 96 7.87 -22.76 8.67
CA GLY A 96 8.08 -24.06 9.26
C GLY A 96 6.83 -24.54 9.97
N GLY A 97 6.64 -25.84 10.05
CA GLY A 97 5.48 -26.41 10.68
C GLY A 97 5.67 -27.80 11.17
N LEU A 98 4.77 -28.18 12.07
CA LEU A 98 4.63 -29.52 12.60
C LEU A 98 3.47 -30.21 11.89
N TYR A 99 3.76 -31.37 11.33
CA TYR A 99 2.81 -32.17 10.57
C TYR A 99 2.76 -33.56 11.21
N THR A 100 1.79 -33.78 12.07
CA THR A 100 1.69 -34.98 12.90
C THR A 100 2.95 -35.20 13.75
N ASP A 101 3.95 -35.92 13.23
CA ASP A 101 5.19 -36.25 13.96
C ASP A 101 6.45 -35.71 13.26
N LYS A 102 6.29 -34.88 12.22
CA LYS A 102 7.41 -34.42 11.40
C LYS A 102 7.44 -32.91 11.29
N PHE A 103 8.62 -32.34 11.50
CA PHE A 103 8.87 -30.95 11.21
C PHE A 103 9.19 -30.77 9.71
N GLY A 104 8.61 -29.73 9.11
CA GLY A 104 8.91 -29.29 7.76
C GLY A 104 9.24 -27.82 7.73
N ALA A 105 10.22 -27.44 6.91
CA ALA A 105 10.55 -26.05 6.63
C ALA A 105 10.46 -25.77 5.13
N TYR A 106 10.02 -24.56 4.78
CA TYR A 106 9.83 -24.13 3.40
C TYR A 106 10.10 -22.65 3.21
N VAL A 107 10.35 -22.25 1.96
CA VAL A 107 10.46 -20.85 1.54
C VAL A 107 9.19 -20.49 0.77
N PRO A 108 8.33 -19.63 1.30
CA PRO A 108 7.21 -19.08 0.54
C PRO A 108 7.65 -17.89 -0.29
N ALA A 109 7.22 -17.82 -1.54
CA ALA A 109 7.23 -16.62 -2.33
C ALA A 109 5.95 -16.53 -3.19
N GLY A 110 5.42 -15.32 -3.36
CA GLY A 110 4.14 -15.18 -4.04
C GLY A 110 3.71 -13.76 -4.27
N LEU A 111 2.48 -13.67 -4.75
CA LEU A 111 1.79 -12.44 -5.09
C LEU A 111 0.50 -12.33 -4.30
N GLY A 112 0.12 -11.12 -3.95
CA GLY A 112 -1.18 -10.85 -3.37
C GLY A 112 -1.75 -9.52 -3.84
N LEU A 113 -3.02 -9.35 -3.56
CA LEU A 113 -3.76 -8.12 -3.78
C LEU A 113 -4.49 -7.76 -2.49
N GLN A 114 -4.25 -6.56 -2.02
CA GLN A 114 -4.96 -5.97 -0.90
C GLN A 114 -5.97 -4.97 -1.43
N VAL A 115 -7.21 -5.05 -0.94
CA VAL A 115 -8.30 -4.11 -1.22
C VAL A 115 -8.60 -3.35 0.06
N ASN A 116 -8.50 -2.04 0.00
CA ASN A 116 -8.78 -1.14 1.12
C ASN A 116 -10.23 -0.66 1.03
N PHE A 117 -11.05 -0.93 2.07
CA PHE A 117 -12.43 -0.46 2.09
C PHE A 117 -12.59 0.92 2.75
N ASN A 118 -11.87 1.18 3.85
CA ASN A 118 -12.08 2.40 4.65
C ASN A 118 -10.85 2.79 5.49
N SER A 119 -9.64 2.44 5.07
CA SER A 119 -8.38 2.64 5.81
C SER A 119 -8.26 1.87 7.14
N ILE A 120 -9.32 1.23 7.57
CA ILE A 120 -9.37 0.42 8.79
C ILE A 120 -9.49 -1.06 8.43
N THR A 121 -10.31 -1.39 7.42
CA THR A 121 -10.61 -2.76 7.02
C THR A 121 -10.08 -3.03 5.62
N TYR A 122 -9.40 -4.14 5.48
CA TYR A 122 -8.79 -4.60 4.24
C TYR A 122 -9.23 -6.03 3.94
N MET A 123 -9.39 -6.34 2.67
CA MET A 123 -9.47 -7.70 2.18
C MET A 123 -8.16 -8.01 1.45
N PHE A 124 -7.67 -9.22 1.58
CA PHE A 124 -6.53 -9.66 0.79
C PHE A 124 -6.77 -11.02 0.16
N VAL A 125 -6.21 -11.19 -1.02
CA VAL A 125 -6.12 -12.46 -1.73
C VAL A 125 -4.66 -12.68 -2.05
N GLN A 126 -4.14 -13.89 -1.79
CA GLN A 126 -2.73 -14.20 -1.95
C GLN A 126 -2.56 -15.59 -2.56
N ALA A 127 -1.57 -15.72 -3.43
CA ALA A 127 -1.09 -16.98 -3.98
C ALA A 127 0.42 -17.07 -3.74
N GLN A 128 0.86 -18.16 -3.15
CA GLN A 128 2.27 -18.42 -2.83
C GLN A 128 2.70 -19.77 -3.37
N TYR A 129 3.89 -19.83 -3.91
CA TYR A 129 4.60 -21.08 -4.11
C TYR A 129 5.52 -21.30 -2.89
N ARG A 130 5.49 -22.49 -2.33
CA ARG A 130 6.25 -22.88 -1.15
C ARG A 130 7.23 -23.98 -1.54
N TRP A 131 8.53 -23.66 -1.53
CA TRP A 131 9.60 -24.62 -1.78
C TRP A 131 9.93 -25.37 -0.49
N ASP A 132 9.82 -26.69 -0.49
CA ASP A 132 10.21 -27.53 0.64
C ASP A 132 11.75 -27.63 0.74
N ILE A 133 12.30 -27.18 1.88
CA ILE A 133 13.72 -27.24 2.16
C ILE A 133 14.08 -28.59 2.78
N THR A 134 13.20 -29.20 3.55
CA THR A 134 13.47 -30.36 4.37
C THR A 134 13.49 -31.68 3.61
N LYS A 135 13.04 -31.72 2.35
CA LYS A 135 13.06 -32.84 1.38
C LYS A 135 12.60 -34.22 1.88
N LYS A 136 12.45 -34.41 3.17
CA LYS A 136 12.04 -35.66 3.84
C LYS A 136 10.65 -35.59 4.47
N THR A 137 9.99 -34.43 4.36
CA THR A 137 8.64 -34.24 4.89
C THR A 137 7.60 -34.66 3.89
N ALA A 138 6.42 -35.02 4.37
CA ALA A 138 5.28 -35.40 3.56
C ALA A 138 4.64 -34.23 2.77
N VAL A 139 5.22 -33.01 2.90
CA VAL A 139 4.62 -31.77 2.38
C VAL A 139 4.96 -31.53 0.93
N GLY A 140 6.24 -31.64 0.56
CA GLY A 140 6.74 -31.31 -0.79
C GLY A 140 6.48 -29.86 -1.20
N ASP A 141 6.93 -29.50 -2.39
CA ASP A 141 6.62 -28.21 -3.00
C ASP A 141 5.12 -28.06 -3.22
N ASN A 142 4.54 -26.92 -2.85
CA ASN A 142 3.11 -26.71 -2.96
C ASN A 142 2.72 -25.27 -3.28
N LEU A 143 1.52 -25.09 -3.84
CA LEU A 143 0.85 -23.82 -4.00
C LEU A 143 -0.09 -23.60 -2.82
N PHE A 144 -0.04 -22.41 -2.24
CA PHE A 144 -0.89 -21.98 -1.14
C PHE A 144 -1.68 -20.75 -1.56
N TYR A 145 -3.00 -20.82 -1.42
CA TYR A 145 -3.89 -19.70 -1.67
C TYR A 145 -4.55 -19.28 -0.37
N SER A 146 -4.65 -17.99 -0.14
CA SER A 146 -5.38 -17.45 1.00
C SER A 146 -6.23 -16.26 0.60
N ILE A 147 -7.39 -16.17 1.22
CA ILE A 147 -8.26 -15.01 1.21
C ILE A 147 -8.58 -14.66 2.66
N GLY A 148 -8.60 -13.41 3.00
CA GLY A 148 -8.84 -13.00 4.37
C GLY A 148 -9.27 -11.55 4.49
N LEU A 149 -9.71 -11.23 5.70
CA LEU A 149 -9.98 -9.87 6.14
C LEU A 149 -8.93 -9.47 7.16
N ALA A 150 -8.49 -8.24 7.09
CA ALA A 150 -7.58 -7.65 8.05
C ALA A 150 -8.16 -6.34 8.57
N GLN A 151 -7.91 -6.06 9.84
CA GLN A 151 -8.31 -4.82 10.47
C GLN A 151 -7.09 -4.13 11.06
N ASN A 152 -7.00 -2.82 10.88
CA ASN A 152 -5.96 -2.02 11.51
C ASN A 152 -6.26 -1.92 13.02
N ILE A 153 -5.34 -2.41 13.86
CA ILE A 153 -5.47 -2.41 15.32
C ILE A 153 -4.76 -1.19 15.92
N GLY A 154 -3.96 -0.46 15.12
CA GLY A 154 -3.25 0.74 15.55
C GLY A 154 -4.18 1.94 15.70
N LYS A 155 -3.78 2.89 16.55
CA LYS A 155 -4.37 4.24 16.50
C LYS A 155 -4.09 4.81 15.11
N GLU A 156 -5.09 5.44 14.49
CA GLU A 156 -4.88 6.19 13.26
C GLU A 156 -3.69 7.12 13.49
N LYS A 157 -2.71 7.05 12.63
CA LYS A 157 -1.66 8.07 12.62
C LYS A 157 -2.39 9.40 12.41
N PRO A 158 -2.21 10.39 13.29
CA PRO A 158 -2.81 11.69 13.05
C PRO A 158 -2.45 12.11 11.62
N VAL A 159 -3.46 12.40 10.83
CA VAL A 159 -3.26 12.97 9.51
C VAL A 159 -2.49 14.24 9.76
N VAL A 160 -1.21 14.27 9.44
CA VAL A 160 -0.42 15.49 9.44
C VAL A 160 -1.00 16.33 8.31
N VAL A 161 -2.00 17.13 8.64
CA VAL A 161 -2.49 18.15 7.74
C VAL A 161 -1.30 19.07 7.53
N PRO A 162 -0.80 19.22 6.29
CA PRO A 162 0.26 20.17 6.06
C PRO A 162 -0.18 21.53 6.58
N PRO A 163 0.68 22.29 7.25
CA PRO A 163 0.32 23.61 7.73
C PRO A 163 -0.29 24.40 6.55
N PRO A 164 -1.34 25.18 6.80
CA PRO A 164 -1.89 26.02 5.75
C PRO A 164 -0.77 26.84 5.13
N PRO A 165 -0.77 27.02 3.81
CA PRO A 165 0.24 27.85 3.17
C PRO A 165 0.29 29.18 3.88
N PRO A 166 1.46 29.76 4.10
CA PRO A 166 1.59 31.08 4.73
C PRO A 166 0.68 32.06 3.96
N PRO A 167 0.03 32.99 4.66
CA PRO A 167 -0.80 33.97 4.00
C PRO A 167 0.02 34.65 2.91
N VAL A 168 -0.53 34.67 1.71
CA VAL A 168 0.09 35.39 0.59
C VAL A 168 0.09 36.85 1.00
N VAL A 169 1.26 37.37 1.36
CA VAL A 169 1.44 38.80 1.57
C VAL A 169 1.35 39.41 0.18
N GLU A 170 0.21 39.99 -0.18
CA GLU A 170 0.08 40.77 -1.39
C GLU A 170 1.05 41.96 -1.25
N LEU A 171 1.97 42.04 -2.17
CA LEU A 171 2.88 43.20 -2.26
C LEU A 171 2.01 44.42 -2.51
N PRO A 172 2.29 45.56 -1.84
CA PRO A 172 1.59 46.80 -2.14
C PRO A 172 1.65 47.09 -3.62
N LYS A 173 0.50 47.42 -4.20
CA LYS A 173 0.39 47.73 -5.64
C LYS A 173 0.79 49.18 -5.89
N ASP A 174 1.56 49.40 -6.93
CA ASP A 174 1.90 50.68 -7.52
C ASP A 174 1.74 50.50 -9.04
N ARG A 175 0.60 50.93 -9.58
CA ARG A 175 0.13 50.56 -10.92
C ARG A 175 0.86 51.27 -12.02
N ASP A 176 1.20 52.55 -11.80
CA ASP A 176 1.87 53.39 -12.79
C ASP A 176 3.38 53.54 -12.55
N ASN A 177 3.88 52.93 -11.43
CA ASN A 177 5.27 52.86 -11.04
C ASN A 177 5.94 54.25 -10.81
N ASP A 178 5.21 55.18 -10.24
CA ASP A 178 5.74 56.52 -9.89
C ASP A 178 6.35 56.56 -8.48
N GLY A 179 6.27 55.48 -7.71
CA GLY A 179 6.78 55.32 -6.36
C GLY A 179 5.77 55.66 -5.28
N VAL A 180 4.54 56.01 -5.60
CA VAL A 180 3.42 56.19 -4.68
C VAL A 180 2.51 54.95 -4.79
N LEU A 181 2.15 54.36 -3.67
CA LEU A 181 1.30 53.17 -3.71
C LEU A 181 -0.12 53.55 -4.08
N ASP A 182 -0.83 52.68 -4.81
CA ASP A 182 -2.24 52.85 -5.24
C ASP A 182 -3.17 53.34 -4.10
N VAL A 183 -2.89 52.98 -2.85
CA VAL A 183 -3.69 53.36 -1.67
C VAL A 183 -3.48 54.80 -1.22
N ASP A 184 -2.30 55.37 -1.53
CA ASP A 184 -1.88 56.72 -1.15
C ASP A 184 -1.84 57.63 -2.38
N ASP A 185 -2.08 57.08 -3.57
CA ASP A 185 -2.05 57.76 -4.85
C ASP A 185 -3.43 58.28 -5.25
N LYS A 186 -3.49 59.60 -5.56
CA LYS A 186 -4.70 60.23 -6.08
C LYS A 186 -4.90 60.02 -7.57
N CYS A 187 -3.83 59.68 -8.27
CA CYS A 187 -3.83 59.49 -9.74
C CYS A 187 -3.27 58.10 -10.14
N PRO A 188 -3.77 56.98 -9.60
CA PRO A 188 -3.14 55.64 -9.64
C PRO A 188 -2.90 55.02 -11.01
N ASP A 189 -3.29 55.68 -12.07
CA ASP A 189 -3.14 55.21 -13.46
C ASP A 189 -2.25 56.14 -14.28
N VAL A 190 -1.71 57.26 -13.70
CA VAL A 190 -0.93 58.28 -14.40
C VAL A 190 0.28 58.71 -13.52
N PRO A 191 1.49 58.34 -13.93
CA PRO A 191 2.67 58.68 -13.14
C PRO A 191 2.81 60.16 -12.82
N GLY A 192 3.09 60.50 -11.55
CA GLY A 192 3.19 61.87 -11.13
C GLY A 192 4.25 62.09 -10.05
N LEU A 193 4.09 63.18 -9.30
CA LEU A 193 5.03 63.54 -8.26
C LEU A 193 4.55 63.08 -6.87
N ALA A 194 5.43 62.49 -6.11
CA ALA A 194 5.13 62.08 -4.73
C ALA A 194 4.72 63.29 -3.84
N SER A 195 5.19 64.48 -4.13
CA SER A 195 4.81 65.73 -3.46
C SER A 195 3.35 66.14 -3.72
N LEU A 196 2.76 65.64 -4.79
CA LEU A 196 1.40 65.90 -5.22
C LEU A 196 0.53 64.62 -5.12
N ALA A 197 0.93 63.71 -4.23
CA ALA A 197 0.26 62.43 -4.00
C ALA A 197 0.03 61.61 -5.30
N GLY A 198 1.09 61.50 -6.12
CA GLY A 198 1.06 60.68 -7.36
C GLY A 198 0.43 61.38 -8.57
N CYS A 199 0.06 62.66 -8.48
CA CYS A 199 -0.54 63.36 -9.63
C CYS A 199 0.51 64.12 -10.43
N PRO A 200 0.32 64.21 -11.79
CA PRO A 200 1.24 64.95 -12.66
C PRO A 200 1.11 66.47 -12.50
N ASP A 201 2.24 67.15 -12.67
CA ASP A 201 2.37 68.61 -12.70
C ASP A 201 3.36 68.95 -13.84
N ARG A 202 2.79 69.38 -14.97
CA ARG A 202 3.57 69.48 -16.21
C ARG A 202 4.45 70.74 -16.25
N ASP A 203 4.02 71.84 -15.66
CA ASP A 203 4.75 73.10 -15.69
C ASP A 203 5.58 73.36 -14.44
N GLY A 204 5.39 72.54 -13.37
CA GLY A 204 6.18 72.52 -12.17
C GLY A 204 5.87 73.65 -11.18
N ASP A 205 4.64 74.17 -11.22
CA ASP A 205 4.20 75.30 -10.37
C ASP A 205 3.71 74.77 -8.97
N GLY A 206 3.58 73.46 -8.78
CA GLY A 206 3.17 72.83 -7.53
C GLY A 206 1.64 72.62 -7.46
N ILE A 207 0.92 72.82 -8.55
CA ILE A 207 -0.51 72.49 -8.71
C ILE A 207 -0.62 71.32 -9.68
N THR A 208 -1.51 70.38 -9.40
CA THR A 208 -1.71 69.24 -10.30
C THR A 208 -2.32 69.68 -11.64
N ASP A 209 -1.94 69.04 -12.74
CA ASP A 209 -2.50 69.33 -14.08
C ASP A 209 -4.04 69.34 -14.11
N ALA A 210 -4.71 68.63 -13.22
CA ALA A 210 -6.17 68.56 -13.10
C ALA A 210 -6.80 69.77 -12.39
N GLU A 211 -6.03 70.42 -11.54
CA GLU A 211 -6.48 71.59 -10.76
C GLU A 211 -5.96 72.92 -11.32
N ASP A 212 -4.97 72.85 -12.18
CA ASP A 212 -4.40 74.01 -12.87
C ASP A 212 -5.36 74.59 -13.91
N LYS A 213 -5.49 75.93 -13.90
CA LYS A 213 -6.42 76.71 -14.75
C LYS A 213 -5.71 77.61 -15.76
N CYS A 214 -4.40 77.48 -15.96
CA CYS A 214 -3.70 78.34 -16.90
C CYS A 214 -4.14 78.22 -18.35
#